data_6e54ab0c7da89e6807d1e09e13411f43
#
_entry.id   6e54ab0c7da89e6807d1e09e13411f43
#
_cell.length_a   1.000
_cell.length_b   1.000
_cell.length_c   1.000
_cell.angle_alpha   90.00
_cell.angle_beta   90.00
_cell.angle_gamma   90.00
#
_symmetry.space_group_name_H-M   'P 1'
#
loop_
_entity.id
_entity.type
_entity.pdbx_description
1 polymer ?
#
loop_
_entity_poly.entity_id
_entity_poly.type
_entity_poly.pdbx_seq_one_letter_code
_entity_poly.pdbx_strand_id
1 'polypeptide(L)'
;MTKTINHIIFIFLLIFSTTSIAHQVIKIGVGNFPPFFIENKNEGIFIEVIDEIFKQLPEYKVEYIFMSNHRILHEINYGKLIDVACNIFPDSQVNVYLSDPVFRFRDVAISIKSNQLKINNIYDLQGKSIAAYQGATELLGAEFKQMAKENHEYSEHSHPKETTDLMLSGKKDIRIGDINIFRYDLNNKFYNKNINVDHTNFTIHYLWPYIYSHMAFKDQSLKDSVNKIIRELKLNGSLDKIYIKYKIL
;
A
#
# COMPACT_ATOMS: atom_id res chain seq x y z
N MET A 1 57.41 -19.33 -33.46
CA MET A 1 56.86 -18.59 -32.29
C MET A 1 55.52 -17.86 -32.57
N THR A 2 55.18 -17.49 -33.80
CA THR A 2 53.93 -16.73 -34.13
C THR A 2 52.64 -17.53 -34.08
N LYS A 3 52.66 -18.85 -34.33
CA LYS A 3 51.43 -19.67 -34.28
C LYS A 3 50.89 -19.94 -32.84
N THR A 4 51.76 -20.06 -31.85
CA THR A 4 51.40 -20.30 -30.46
C THR A 4 50.79 -19.06 -29.78
N ILE A 5 51.23 -17.87 -30.19
CA ILE A 5 50.69 -16.60 -29.66
C ILE A 5 49.23 -16.37 -30.11
N ASN A 6 48.90 -16.71 -31.36
CA ASN A 6 47.55 -16.58 -31.90
C ASN A 6 46.52 -17.51 -31.17
N HIS A 7 46.94 -18.70 -30.75
CA HIS A 7 46.05 -19.62 -30.01
C HIS A 7 45.82 -19.16 -28.58
N ILE A 8 46.79 -18.54 -27.93
CA ILE A 8 46.65 -18.01 -26.56
C ILE A 8 45.70 -16.78 -26.57
N ILE A 9 45.82 -15.90 -27.57
CA ILE A 9 44.90 -14.74 -27.71
C ILE A 9 43.48 -15.19 -28.00
N PHE A 10 43.25 -16.26 -28.76
CA PHE A 10 41.90 -16.79 -29.04
C PHE A 10 41.26 -17.46 -27.82
N ILE A 11 42.05 -18.13 -26.97
CA ILE A 11 41.57 -18.71 -25.71
C ILE A 11 41.27 -17.61 -24.70
N PHE A 12 42.02 -16.52 -24.67
CA PHE A 12 41.74 -15.39 -23.75
C PHE A 12 40.51 -14.59 -24.13
N LEU A 13 40.14 -14.52 -25.41
CA LEU A 13 38.91 -13.89 -25.90
C LEU A 13 37.64 -14.71 -25.59
N LEU A 14 37.75 -16.02 -25.41
CA LEU A 14 36.62 -16.90 -25.04
C LEU A 14 36.25 -16.83 -23.54
N ILE A 15 37.15 -16.36 -22.68
CA ILE A 15 36.92 -16.29 -21.23
C ILE A 15 36.13 -15.01 -20.85
N PHE A 16 36.06 -13.99 -21.71
CA PHE A 16 35.21 -12.80 -21.55
C PHE A 16 33.81 -12.93 -22.16
N SER A 17 33.25 -14.15 -22.17
CA SER A 17 31.81 -14.28 -22.39
C SER A 17 31.10 -13.70 -21.20
N THR A 18 30.82 -12.38 -21.21
CA THR A 18 29.91 -11.75 -20.28
C THR A 18 28.57 -12.46 -20.41
N THR A 19 28.23 -13.27 -19.43
CA THR A 19 26.87 -13.81 -19.31
C THR A 19 25.96 -12.61 -19.17
N SER A 20 25.36 -12.18 -20.30
CA SER A 20 24.24 -11.25 -20.26
C SER A 20 23.12 -11.96 -19.51
N ILE A 21 22.90 -11.58 -18.26
CA ILE A 21 21.74 -12.03 -17.52
C ILE A 21 20.54 -11.39 -18.22
N ALA A 22 19.83 -12.17 -19.00
CA ALA A 22 18.56 -11.73 -19.57
C ALA A 22 17.57 -11.59 -18.39
N HIS A 23 17.27 -10.36 -17.99
CA HIS A 23 16.27 -10.12 -16.97
C HIS A 23 14.90 -10.55 -17.48
N GLN A 24 14.23 -11.40 -16.71
CA GLN A 24 12.83 -11.74 -16.98
C GLN A 24 11.95 -10.57 -16.54
N VAL A 25 11.16 -10.01 -17.47
CA VAL A 25 10.18 -8.98 -17.10
C VAL A 25 9.07 -9.62 -16.28
N ILE A 26 8.81 -9.07 -15.10
CA ILE A 26 7.68 -9.45 -14.23
C ILE A 26 6.67 -8.30 -14.17
N LYS A 27 5.44 -8.56 -14.61
CA LYS A 27 4.37 -7.56 -14.65
C LYS A 27 3.54 -7.60 -13.38
N ILE A 28 3.56 -6.50 -12.64
CA ILE A 28 2.90 -6.37 -11.34
C ILE A 28 1.71 -5.43 -11.45
N GLY A 29 0.50 -5.97 -11.23
CA GLY A 29 -0.74 -5.19 -11.18
C GLY A 29 -0.86 -4.42 -9.87
N VAL A 30 -1.00 -3.10 -9.97
CA VAL A 30 -1.09 -2.20 -8.83
C VAL A 30 -2.26 -1.23 -8.98
N GLY A 31 -2.82 -0.77 -7.84
CA GLY A 31 -3.86 0.27 -7.80
C GLY A 31 -3.31 1.68 -8.02
N ASN A 32 -4.20 2.68 -7.96
CA ASN A 32 -3.82 4.08 -7.94
C ASN A 32 -4.55 4.78 -6.78
N PHE A 33 -3.95 4.74 -5.60
CA PHE A 33 -4.48 5.38 -4.39
C PHE A 33 -3.34 5.90 -3.50
N PRO A 34 -3.01 7.18 -3.64
CA PRO A 34 -1.97 7.81 -2.84
C PRO A 34 -2.25 7.75 -1.33
N PRO A 35 -1.21 7.62 -0.48
CA PRO A 35 0.23 7.59 -0.80
C PRO A 35 0.78 6.18 -1.11
N PHE A 36 -0.06 5.16 -1.19
CA PHE A 36 0.38 3.77 -1.34
C PHE A 36 0.85 3.45 -2.74
N PHE A 37 0.07 3.86 -3.75
CA PHE A 37 0.39 3.78 -5.17
C PHE A 37 0.10 5.12 -5.84
N ILE A 38 1.08 5.71 -6.50
CA ILE A 38 1.00 7.02 -7.17
C ILE A 38 1.39 6.85 -8.63
N GLU A 39 0.40 6.68 -9.51
CA GLU A 39 0.58 6.30 -10.91
C GLU A 39 1.47 7.29 -11.69
N ASN A 40 1.20 8.59 -11.60
CA ASN A 40 1.89 9.61 -12.38
C ASN A 40 3.37 9.79 -12.02
N LYS A 41 3.82 9.20 -10.91
CA LYS A 41 5.21 9.25 -10.45
C LYS A 41 5.86 7.88 -10.41
N ASN A 42 5.06 6.80 -10.52
CA ASN A 42 5.51 5.44 -10.31
C ASN A 42 6.16 5.26 -8.91
N GLU A 43 5.55 5.86 -7.89
CA GLU A 43 6.04 5.95 -6.51
C GLU A 43 4.95 5.53 -5.53
N GLY A 44 5.29 5.46 -4.25
CA GLY A 44 4.37 5.23 -3.15
C GLY A 44 4.90 4.21 -2.15
N ILE A 45 4.25 4.16 -0.97
CA ILE A 45 4.67 3.28 0.13
C ILE A 45 4.77 1.83 -0.35
N PHE A 46 3.76 1.35 -1.08
CA PHE A 46 3.72 -0.04 -1.52
C PHE A 46 4.62 -0.30 -2.73
N ILE A 47 4.85 0.70 -3.58
CA ILE A 47 5.87 0.61 -4.64
C ILE A 47 7.25 0.40 -4.01
N GLU A 48 7.63 1.19 -2.99
CA GLU A 48 8.92 1.01 -2.31
C GLU A 48 9.04 -0.35 -1.60
N VAL A 49 7.94 -0.88 -1.04
CA VAL A 49 7.92 -2.22 -0.47
C VAL A 49 8.20 -3.29 -1.54
N ILE A 50 7.56 -3.17 -2.71
CA ILE A 50 7.77 -4.08 -3.83
C ILE A 50 9.20 -3.97 -4.36
N ASP A 51 9.70 -2.76 -4.55
CA ASP A 51 11.05 -2.52 -5.03
C ASP A 51 12.10 -3.12 -4.09
N GLU A 52 11.94 -2.98 -2.77
CA GLU A 52 12.86 -3.56 -1.79
C GLU A 52 12.84 -5.10 -1.79
N ILE A 53 11.67 -5.71 -2.09
CA ILE A 53 11.56 -7.16 -2.28
C ILE A 53 12.28 -7.59 -3.57
N PHE A 54 11.96 -6.98 -4.71
CA PHE A 54 12.50 -7.41 -6.01
C PHE A 54 13.96 -7.01 -6.24
N LYS A 55 14.48 -6.05 -5.48
CA LYS A 55 15.92 -5.76 -5.42
C LYS A 55 16.77 -6.99 -5.00
N GLN A 56 16.18 -7.93 -4.26
CA GLN A 56 16.83 -9.19 -3.86
C GLN A 56 16.61 -10.32 -4.87
N LEU A 57 15.92 -10.04 -5.97
CA LEU A 57 15.64 -10.96 -7.09
C LEU A 57 16.15 -10.33 -8.41
N PRO A 58 17.48 -10.18 -8.57
CA PRO A 58 18.04 -9.41 -9.69
C PRO A 58 17.78 -10.02 -11.06
N GLU A 59 17.34 -11.29 -11.15
CA GLU A 59 16.90 -11.94 -12.36
C GLU A 59 15.57 -11.38 -12.91
N TYR A 60 14.80 -10.64 -12.09
CA TYR A 60 13.54 -10.02 -12.51
C TYR A 60 13.69 -8.51 -12.71
N LYS A 61 13.07 -8.01 -13.78
CA LYS A 61 12.84 -6.58 -14.00
C LYS A 61 11.36 -6.29 -13.81
N VAL A 62 11.02 -5.50 -12.81
CA VAL A 62 9.63 -5.13 -12.49
C VAL A 62 9.08 -4.15 -13.52
N GLU A 63 7.85 -4.41 -13.98
CA GLU A 63 7.01 -3.50 -14.75
C GLU A 63 5.67 -3.33 -14.03
N TYR A 64 5.35 -2.12 -13.58
CA TYR A 64 4.10 -1.80 -12.90
C TYR A 64 2.98 -1.55 -13.90
N ILE A 65 1.84 -2.22 -13.74
CA ILE A 65 0.63 -2.05 -14.55
C ILE A 65 -0.47 -1.48 -13.65
N PHE A 66 -0.74 -0.19 -13.79
CA PHE A 66 -1.76 0.49 -12.99
C PHE A 66 -3.16 0.20 -13.51
N MET A 67 -4.05 -0.21 -12.59
CA MET A 67 -5.44 -0.51 -12.93
C MET A 67 -6.34 -0.50 -11.68
N SER A 68 -7.66 -0.54 -11.88
CA SER A 68 -8.61 -0.64 -10.75
C SER A 68 -8.46 -1.98 -10.00
N ASN A 69 -8.76 -2.00 -8.70
CA ASN A 69 -8.70 -3.23 -7.89
C ASN A 69 -9.56 -4.36 -8.46
N HIS A 70 -10.72 -4.06 -9.00
CA HIS A 70 -11.57 -5.05 -9.67
C HIS A 70 -10.87 -5.68 -10.89
N ARG A 71 -10.18 -4.87 -11.70
CA ARG A 71 -9.41 -5.36 -12.85
C ARG A 71 -8.21 -6.17 -12.40
N ILE A 72 -7.51 -5.78 -11.34
CA ILE A 72 -6.40 -6.57 -10.76
C ILE A 72 -6.88 -7.98 -10.42
N LEU A 73 -8.01 -8.11 -9.70
CA LEU A 73 -8.60 -9.40 -9.34
C LEU A 73 -8.98 -10.23 -10.57
N HIS A 74 -9.54 -9.61 -11.61
CA HIS A 74 -9.86 -10.30 -12.84
C HIS A 74 -8.59 -10.79 -13.56
N GLU A 75 -7.58 -9.93 -13.73
CA GLU A 75 -6.35 -10.23 -14.45
C GLU A 75 -5.49 -11.30 -13.75
N ILE A 76 -5.44 -11.30 -12.43
CA ILE A 76 -4.67 -12.31 -11.70
C ILE A 76 -5.31 -13.70 -11.79
N ASN A 77 -6.63 -13.77 -11.79
CA ASN A 77 -7.37 -15.03 -11.85
C ASN A 77 -7.49 -15.59 -13.28
N TYR A 78 -7.75 -14.75 -14.27
CA TYR A 78 -8.21 -15.17 -15.60
C TYR A 78 -7.41 -14.52 -16.74
N GLY A 79 -6.76 -13.38 -16.51
CA GLY A 79 -6.05 -12.63 -17.53
C GLY A 79 -4.61 -13.09 -17.74
N LYS A 80 -3.92 -12.42 -18.70
CA LYS A 80 -2.51 -12.65 -19.02
C LYS A 80 -1.67 -11.37 -18.95
N LEU A 81 -2.29 -10.26 -18.52
CA LEU A 81 -1.64 -8.96 -18.52
C LEU A 81 -0.65 -8.80 -17.37
N ILE A 82 -0.90 -9.45 -16.23
CA ILE A 82 -0.05 -9.39 -15.02
C ILE A 82 0.35 -10.79 -14.56
N ASP A 83 1.50 -10.90 -13.94
CA ASP A 83 2.05 -12.11 -13.34
C ASP A 83 1.82 -12.12 -11.82
N VAL A 84 1.80 -10.92 -11.23
CA VAL A 84 1.63 -10.68 -9.79
C VAL A 84 0.58 -9.59 -9.59
N ALA A 85 -0.26 -9.75 -8.57
CA ALA A 85 -1.19 -8.73 -8.11
C ALA A 85 -0.79 -8.23 -6.73
N CYS A 86 -0.99 -6.94 -6.46
CA CYS A 86 -0.74 -6.35 -5.15
C CYS A 86 -2.03 -5.91 -4.47
N ASN A 87 -1.95 -5.75 -3.14
CA ASN A 87 -3.05 -5.33 -2.29
C ASN A 87 -4.26 -6.26 -2.34
N ILE A 88 -3.99 -7.57 -2.23
CA ILE A 88 -5.02 -8.61 -2.17
C ILE A 88 -5.31 -8.94 -0.72
N PHE A 89 -6.56 -8.81 -0.29
CA PHE A 89 -6.99 -9.17 1.05
C PHE A 89 -7.25 -10.67 1.18
N PRO A 90 -7.14 -11.26 2.39
CA PRO A 90 -7.31 -12.71 2.59
C PRO A 90 -8.65 -13.26 2.08
N ASP A 91 -9.72 -12.46 2.21
CA ASP A 91 -11.07 -12.86 1.80
C ASP A 91 -11.34 -12.66 0.30
N SER A 92 -10.37 -12.14 -0.44
CA SER A 92 -10.48 -12.00 -1.89
C SER A 92 -10.51 -13.38 -2.55
N GLN A 93 -11.47 -13.60 -3.45
CA GLN A 93 -11.57 -14.85 -4.20
C GLN A 93 -10.49 -14.89 -5.29
N VAL A 94 -9.33 -15.47 -4.95
CA VAL A 94 -8.22 -15.68 -5.89
C VAL A 94 -7.88 -17.15 -6.00
N ASN A 95 -7.65 -17.62 -7.24
CA ASN A 95 -7.27 -19.00 -7.57
C ASN A 95 -5.75 -19.12 -7.82
N VAL A 96 -4.97 -18.34 -7.09
CA VAL A 96 -3.52 -18.21 -7.23
C VAL A 96 -2.85 -18.22 -5.84
N TYR A 97 -1.55 -18.11 -5.78
CA TYR A 97 -0.77 -18.26 -4.55
C TYR A 97 -0.62 -16.91 -3.83
N LEU A 98 -1.16 -16.78 -2.61
CA LEU A 98 -0.97 -15.60 -1.77
C LEU A 98 0.39 -15.65 -1.05
N SER A 99 1.05 -14.50 -0.97
CA SER A 99 2.25 -14.31 -0.14
C SER A 99 1.92 -14.27 1.35
N ASP A 100 2.96 -14.23 2.18
CA ASP A 100 2.85 -13.72 3.54
C ASP A 100 2.32 -12.27 3.51
N PRO A 101 1.57 -11.80 4.55
CA PRO A 101 1.08 -10.42 4.60
C PRO A 101 2.25 -9.44 4.53
N VAL A 102 2.18 -8.46 3.64
CA VAL A 102 3.29 -7.52 3.40
C VAL A 102 2.87 -6.06 3.42
N PHE A 103 1.69 -5.74 2.92
CA PHE A 103 1.17 -4.38 2.93
C PHE A 103 0.35 -4.13 4.20
N ARG A 104 0.48 -2.94 4.76
CA ARG A 104 -0.09 -2.60 6.06
C ARG A 104 -0.86 -1.30 6.00
N PHE A 105 -2.10 -1.34 6.47
CA PHE A 105 -2.98 -0.19 6.66
C PHE A 105 -3.24 0.02 8.15
N ARG A 106 -3.54 1.26 8.52
CA ARG A 106 -4.02 1.59 9.85
C ARG A 106 -5.16 2.57 9.80
N ASP A 107 -6.36 2.05 9.85
CA ASP A 107 -7.54 2.88 10.01
C ASP A 107 -7.62 3.45 11.42
N VAL A 108 -8.01 4.70 11.49
CA VAL A 108 -8.16 5.48 12.71
C VAL A 108 -9.38 6.40 12.60
N ALA A 109 -9.94 6.78 13.74
CA ALA A 109 -10.82 7.93 13.81
C ALA A 109 -9.98 9.18 14.11
N ILE A 110 -10.28 10.29 13.42
CA ILE A 110 -9.54 11.55 13.55
C ILE A 110 -10.54 12.66 13.80
N SER A 111 -10.23 13.52 14.77
CA SER A 111 -11.00 14.71 15.08
C SER A 111 -10.12 15.94 15.21
N ILE A 112 -10.71 17.14 15.10
CA ILE A 112 -10.02 18.38 15.39
C ILE A 112 -9.84 18.48 16.91
N LYS A 113 -8.62 18.77 17.38
CA LYS A 113 -8.26 18.74 18.79
C LYS A 113 -9.06 19.74 19.65
N SER A 114 -9.40 20.91 19.09
CA SER A 114 -10.22 21.91 19.79
C SER A 114 -11.64 21.41 20.13
N ASN A 115 -12.14 20.39 19.43
CA ASN A 115 -13.43 19.79 19.72
C ASN A 115 -13.43 18.93 21.00
N GLN A 116 -12.23 18.61 21.53
CA GLN A 116 -12.02 17.88 22.79
C GLN A 116 -12.79 16.55 22.87
N LEU A 117 -12.98 15.88 21.73
CA LEU A 117 -13.69 14.60 21.68
C LEU A 117 -12.88 13.51 22.38
N LYS A 118 -13.53 12.75 23.25
CA LYS A 118 -12.96 11.58 23.93
C LYS A 118 -13.54 10.32 23.26
N ILE A 119 -12.75 9.67 22.41
CA ILE A 119 -13.13 8.46 21.68
C ILE A 119 -12.13 7.38 22.04
N ASN A 120 -12.52 6.42 22.85
CA ASN A 120 -11.69 5.33 23.34
C ASN A 120 -12.10 3.96 22.77
N ASN A 121 -13.34 3.86 22.30
CA ASN A 121 -13.92 2.65 21.72
C ASN A 121 -14.96 3.00 20.64
N ILE A 122 -15.49 1.99 19.95
CA ILE A 122 -16.46 2.17 18.86
C ILE A 122 -17.78 2.82 19.32
N TYR A 123 -18.24 2.54 20.55
CA TYR A 123 -19.48 3.10 21.07
C TYR A 123 -19.40 4.60 21.31
N ASP A 124 -18.21 5.14 21.58
CA ASP A 124 -18.01 6.60 21.76
C ASP A 124 -18.25 7.38 20.44
N LEU A 125 -18.32 6.69 19.31
CA LEU A 125 -18.66 7.26 18.00
C LEU A 125 -20.16 7.51 17.83
N GLN A 126 -21.01 6.90 18.65
CA GLN A 126 -22.46 7.03 18.56
C GLN A 126 -22.90 8.50 18.72
N GLY A 127 -23.77 8.95 17.81
CA GLY A 127 -24.30 10.32 17.81
C GLY A 127 -23.29 11.39 17.40
N LYS A 128 -22.08 11.03 16.92
CA LYS A 128 -21.13 11.97 16.32
C LYS A 128 -21.37 12.04 14.81
N SER A 129 -21.09 13.22 14.23
CA SER A 129 -21.15 13.36 12.78
C SER A 129 -19.87 12.79 12.16
N ILE A 130 -20.01 11.72 11.33
CA ILE A 130 -18.89 10.91 10.86
C ILE A 130 -18.87 10.84 9.34
N ALA A 131 -17.69 11.07 8.74
CA ALA A 131 -17.37 10.74 7.36
C ALA A 131 -16.35 9.61 7.31
N ALA A 132 -16.67 8.50 6.65
CA ALA A 132 -15.79 7.36 6.44
C ALA A 132 -15.60 7.09 4.93
N TYR A 133 -14.57 6.31 4.60
CA TYR A 133 -14.40 5.82 3.23
C TYR A 133 -15.45 4.77 2.87
N GLN A 134 -15.75 4.65 1.58
CA GLN A 134 -16.73 3.70 1.07
C GLN A 134 -16.32 2.26 1.38
N GLY A 135 -17.20 1.50 2.00
CA GLY A 135 -16.98 0.12 2.44
C GLY A 135 -16.41 0.00 3.85
N ALA A 136 -16.28 1.10 4.61
CA ALA A 136 -15.82 1.06 6.00
C ALA A 136 -16.68 0.16 6.89
N THR A 137 -18.01 0.15 6.69
CA THR A 137 -18.93 -0.73 7.42
C THR A 137 -18.70 -2.22 7.19
N GLU A 138 -18.12 -2.60 6.06
CA GLU A 138 -17.80 -4.00 5.76
C GLU A 138 -16.39 -4.39 6.26
N LEU A 139 -15.47 -3.43 6.36
CA LEU A 139 -14.06 -3.70 6.67
C LEU A 139 -13.72 -3.52 8.15
N LEU A 140 -14.41 -2.63 8.88
CA LEU A 140 -14.05 -2.25 10.24
C LEU A 140 -14.71 -3.10 11.33
N GLY A 141 -15.40 -4.18 10.95
CA GLY A 141 -15.96 -5.17 11.84
C GLY A 141 -17.41 -4.94 12.23
N ALA A 142 -18.02 -5.98 12.84
CA ALA A 142 -19.45 -6.02 13.12
C ALA A 142 -19.91 -4.93 14.11
N GLU A 143 -19.11 -4.61 15.11
CA GLU A 143 -19.40 -3.58 16.10
C GLU A 143 -19.48 -2.18 15.44
N PHE A 144 -18.53 -1.86 14.56
CA PHE A 144 -18.57 -0.61 13.79
C PHE A 144 -19.75 -0.56 12.83
N LYS A 145 -20.04 -1.67 12.14
CA LYS A 145 -21.20 -1.79 11.24
C LYS A 145 -22.51 -1.51 11.98
N GLN A 146 -22.67 -2.06 13.18
CA GLN A 146 -23.85 -1.81 14.02
C GLN A 146 -23.95 -0.34 14.45
N MET A 147 -22.86 0.24 14.96
CA MET A 147 -22.78 1.66 15.31
C MET A 147 -23.17 2.55 14.14
N ALA A 148 -22.59 2.31 12.96
CA ALA A 148 -22.86 3.10 11.76
C ALA A 148 -24.33 3.01 11.30
N LYS A 149 -24.94 1.83 11.40
CA LYS A 149 -26.37 1.62 11.06
C LYS A 149 -27.31 2.43 11.95
N GLU A 150 -26.95 2.59 13.22
CA GLU A 150 -27.76 3.29 14.23
C GLU A 150 -27.45 4.79 14.29
N ASN A 151 -26.42 5.25 13.59
CA ASN A 151 -25.96 6.63 13.62
C ASN A 151 -26.40 7.39 12.35
N HIS A 152 -27.47 8.20 12.47
CA HIS A 152 -28.01 8.98 11.35
C HIS A 152 -27.03 10.05 10.81
N GLU A 153 -26.01 10.42 11.55
CA GLU A 153 -24.99 11.39 11.15
C GLU A 153 -23.74 10.71 10.50
N TYR A 154 -23.80 9.40 10.27
CA TYR A 154 -22.76 8.63 9.57
C TYR A 154 -22.94 8.71 8.05
N SER A 155 -21.83 8.83 7.31
CA SER A 155 -21.83 8.76 5.84
C SER A 155 -20.54 8.15 5.30
N GLU A 156 -20.65 7.41 4.19
CA GLU A 156 -19.50 6.90 3.44
C GLU A 156 -19.29 7.68 2.13
N HIS A 157 -18.01 7.85 1.75
CA HIS A 157 -17.58 8.64 0.60
C HIS A 157 -16.62 7.86 -0.27
N SER A 158 -16.83 7.89 -1.59
CA SER A 158 -15.99 7.16 -2.56
C SER A 158 -14.56 7.69 -2.67
N HIS A 159 -14.37 8.97 -2.35
CA HIS A 159 -13.07 9.61 -2.38
C HIS A 159 -12.58 9.91 -0.96
N PRO A 160 -11.49 9.25 -0.47
CA PRO A 160 -10.97 9.47 0.88
C PRO A 160 -10.67 10.94 1.21
N LYS A 161 -10.20 11.71 0.22
CA LYS A 161 -9.95 13.15 0.36
C LYS A 161 -11.20 13.93 0.78
N GLU A 162 -12.38 13.54 0.31
CA GLU A 162 -13.65 14.19 0.67
C GLU A 162 -13.91 14.09 2.18
N THR A 163 -13.61 12.94 2.81
CA THR A 163 -13.76 12.76 4.25
C THR A 163 -12.87 13.72 5.05
N THR A 164 -11.65 13.95 4.55
CA THR A 164 -10.72 14.93 5.12
C THR A 164 -11.27 16.37 4.98
N ASP A 165 -11.81 16.73 3.82
CA ASP A 165 -12.36 18.07 3.56
C ASP A 165 -13.61 18.35 4.41
N LEU A 166 -14.48 17.35 4.60
CA LEU A 166 -15.68 17.47 5.43
C LEU A 166 -15.31 17.74 6.91
N MET A 167 -14.33 17.03 7.45
CA MET A 167 -13.85 17.25 8.80
C MET A 167 -13.18 18.64 8.95
N LEU A 168 -12.29 19.02 8.03
CA LEU A 168 -11.57 20.29 8.08
C LEU A 168 -12.50 21.51 7.92
N SER A 169 -13.64 21.36 7.24
CA SER A 169 -14.65 22.41 7.10
C SER A 169 -15.66 22.45 8.26
N GLY A 170 -15.54 21.56 9.23
CA GLY A 170 -16.46 21.47 10.37
C GLY A 170 -17.84 20.89 10.02
N LYS A 171 -18.02 20.33 8.82
CA LYS A 171 -19.28 19.66 8.41
C LYS A 171 -19.40 18.27 9.04
N LYS A 172 -18.30 17.67 9.44
CA LYS A 172 -18.24 16.41 10.19
C LYS A 172 -17.25 16.54 11.35
N ASP A 173 -17.58 15.96 12.48
CA ASP A 173 -16.74 15.98 13.69
C ASP A 173 -15.56 15.02 13.56
N ILE A 174 -15.80 13.89 12.89
CA ILE A 174 -14.87 12.77 12.82
C ILE A 174 -14.70 12.31 11.36
N ARG A 175 -13.43 12.10 10.99
CA ARG A 175 -13.03 11.37 9.79
C ARG A 175 -12.57 9.97 10.19
N ILE A 176 -13.00 8.92 9.45
CA ILE A 176 -12.51 7.56 9.60
C ILE A 176 -11.83 7.09 8.33
N GLY A 177 -10.63 6.51 8.48
CA GLY A 177 -9.85 5.90 7.40
C GLY A 177 -8.35 5.87 7.70
N ASP A 178 -7.58 5.40 6.73
CA ASP A 178 -6.13 5.21 6.93
C ASP A 178 -5.40 6.52 7.27
N ILE A 179 -4.50 6.44 8.26
CA ILE A 179 -3.75 7.58 8.79
C ILE A 179 -2.75 8.15 7.77
N ASN A 180 -2.19 7.31 6.89
CA ASN A 180 -1.22 7.79 5.89
C ASN A 180 -1.93 8.53 4.76
N ILE A 181 -3.15 8.11 4.39
CA ILE A 181 -4.01 8.85 3.45
C ILE A 181 -4.34 10.22 4.03
N PHE A 182 -4.74 10.29 5.30
CA PHE A 182 -5.03 11.57 5.95
C PHE A 182 -3.81 12.51 5.93
N ARG A 183 -2.64 12.02 6.30
CA ARG A 183 -1.40 12.82 6.29
C ARG A 183 -1.03 13.29 4.89
N TYR A 184 -1.18 12.43 3.90
CA TYR A 184 -0.94 12.77 2.50
C TYR A 184 -1.91 13.86 2.02
N ASP A 185 -3.19 13.75 2.34
CA ASP A 185 -4.21 14.74 2.00
C ASP A 185 -3.91 16.10 2.62
N LEU A 186 -3.52 16.12 3.90
CA LEU A 186 -3.14 17.35 4.59
C LEU A 186 -1.96 18.02 3.90
N ASN A 187 -0.89 17.28 3.65
CA ASN A 187 0.31 17.83 3.02
C ASN A 187 0.01 18.40 1.64
N ASN A 188 -0.73 17.68 0.78
CA ASN A 188 -1.06 18.17 -0.55
C ASN A 188 -1.99 19.39 -0.50
N LYS A 189 -2.93 19.44 0.46
CA LYS A 189 -3.85 20.56 0.58
C LYS A 189 -3.15 21.85 1.01
N PHE A 190 -2.19 21.77 1.92
CA PHE A 190 -1.55 22.91 2.53
C PHE A 190 -0.22 23.27 1.86
N TYR A 191 0.52 22.31 1.31
CA TYR A 191 1.73 22.56 0.53
C TYR A 191 1.43 23.49 -0.65
N ASN A 192 0.32 23.29 -1.37
CA ASN A 192 -0.14 24.16 -2.46
C ASN A 192 -0.56 25.57 -2.00
N LYS A 193 -0.69 25.81 -0.69
CA LYS A 193 -1.07 27.10 -0.09
C LYS A 193 0.03 27.75 0.72
N ASN A 194 1.25 27.18 0.75
CA ASN A 194 2.37 27.62 1.61
C ASN A 194 1.96 27.74 3.11
N ILE A 195 1.02 26.92 3.56
CA ILE A 195 0.57 26.89 4.94
C ILE A 195 1.28 25.73 5.64
N ASN A 196 2.00 26.03 6.71
CA ASN A 196 2.58 25.00 7.57
C ASN A 196 1.44 24.29 8.33
N VAL A 197 1.29 22.98 8.10
CA VAL A 197 0.26 22.16 8.76
C VAL A 197 0.74 21.84 10.16
N ASP A 198 0.07 22.38 11.15
CA ASP A 198 0.28 21.94 12.52
C ASP A 198 -0.49 20.62 12.75
N HIS A 199 0.23 19.49 12.65
CA HIS A 199 -0.31 18.17 12.90
C HIS A 199 -0.78 17.99 14.36
N THR A 200 -0.37 18.89 15.28
CA THR A 200 -0.79 18.86 16.68
C THR A 200 -2.24 19.34 16.86
N ASN A 201 -2.87 19.89 15.80
CA ASN A 201 -4.27 20.31 15.81
C ASN A 201 -5.28 19.17 15.68
N PHE A 202 -4.81 17.93 15.57
CA PHE A 202 -5.66 16.74 15.43
C PHE A 202 -5.48 15.77 16.58
N THR A 203 -6.56 15.10 16.96
CA THR A 203 -6.54 13.95 17.86
C THR A 203 -6.76 12.68 17.04
N ILE A 204 -5.82 11.74 17.17
CA ILE A 204 -5.89 10.43 16.51
C ILE A 204 -6.39 9.41 17.52
N HIS A 205 -7.51 8.76 17.21
CA HIS A 205 -8.14 7.75 18.05
C HIS A 205 -7.87 6.38 17.40
N TYR A 206 -7.08 5.53 18.06
CA TYR A 206 -6.66 4.21 17.59
C TYR A 206 -7.68 3.16 18.03
N LEU A 207 -8.72 2.94 17.24
CA LEU A 207 -9.83 2.01 17.54
C LEU A 207 -9.65 0.63 16.92
N TRP A 208 -8.89 0.52 15.85
CA TRP A 208 -8.70 -0.71 15.08
C TRP A 208 -7.25 -1.16 15.06
N PRO A 209 -6.99 -2.47 14.96
CA PRO A 209 -5.65 -3.00 14.72
C PRO A 209 -5.14 -2.63 13.32
N TYR A 210 -3.90 -3.01 13.00
CA TYR A 210 -3.41 -2.99 11.63
C TYR A 210 -4.19 -3.99 10.78
N ILE A 211 -4.51 -3.58 9.55
CA ILE A 211 -5.05 -4.44 8.50
C ILE A 211 -3.92 -4.76 7.53
N TYR A 212 -3.85 -6.01 7.10
CA TYR A 212 -2.79 -6.46 6.20
C TYR A 212 -3.38 -6.98 4.89
N SER A 213 -2.66 -6.74 3.80
CA SER A 213 -2.91 -7.35 2.51
C SER A 213 -1.65 -8.02 1.95
N HIS A 214 -1.82 -8.76 0.88
CA HIS A 214 -0.87 -9.70 0.32
C HIS A 214 -0.52 -9.32 -1.11
N MET A 215 0.56 -9.92 -1.62
CA MET A 215 0.77 -10.13 -3.05
C MET A 215 0.16 -11.47 -3.46
N ALA A 216 -0.36 -11.56 -4.69
CA ALA A 216 -0.85 -12.81 -5.28
C ALA A 216 -0.06 -13.14 -6.53
N PHE A 217 0.36 -14.39 -6.69
CA PHE A 217 1.31 -14.85 -7.69
C PHE A 217 0.71 -15.97 -8.52
N LYS A 218 0.91 -15.95 -9.84
CA LYS A 218 0.63 -17.11 -10.71
C LYS A 218 1.67 -18.21 -10.56
N ASP A 219 2.91 -17.85 -10.23
CA ASP A 219 4.03 -18.78 -10.00
C ASP A 219 4.26 -19.03 -8.51
N GLN A 220 4.19 -20.30 -8.11
CA GLN A 220 4.38 -20.71 -6.72
C GLN A 220 5.83 -20.54 -6.26
N SER A 221 6.80 -20.86 -7.12
CA SER A 221 8.22 -20.78 -6.78
C SER A 221 8.65 -19.34 -6.50
N LEU A 222 8.18 -18.41 -7.35
CA LEU A 222 8.40 -16.97 -7.12
C LEU A 222 7.74 -16.51 -5.81
N LYS A 223 6.50 -16.93 -5.54
CA LYS A 223 5.82 -16.61 -4.27
C LYS A 223 6.63 -17.12 -3.07
N ASP A 224 7.19 -18.35 -3.12
CA ASP A 224 7.98 -18.91 -2.03
C ASP A 224 9.30 -18.13 -1.81
N SER A 225 9.95 -17.71 -2.90
CA SER A 225 11.13 -16.84 -2.86
C SER A 225 10.81 -15.49 -2.23
N VAL A 226 9.72 -14.85 -2.68
CA VAL A 226 9.24 -13.58 -2.13
C VAL A 226 8.88 -13.70 -0.66
N ASN A 227 8.24 -14.77 -0.22
CA ASN A 227 7.92 -15.00 1.20
C ASN A 227 9.18 -15.06 2.09
N LYS A 228 10.24 -15.71 1.61
CA LYS A 228 11.53 -15.73 2.31
C LYS A 228 12.07 -14.30 2.49
N ILE A 229 12.06 -13.51 1.44
CA ILE A 229 12.51 -12.12 1.46
C ILE A 229 11.63 -11.27 2.39
N ILE A 230 10.30 -11.40 2.32
CA ILE A 230 9.37 -10.67 3.21
C ILE A 230 9.71 -10.93 4.68
N ARG A 231 9.99 -12.18 5.05
CA ARG A 231 10.37 -12.53 6.43
C ARG A 231 11.68 -11.88 6.84
N GLU A 232 12.69 -11.90 5.98
CA GLU A 232 13.98 -11.25 6.22
C GLU A 232 13.84 -9.73 6.37
N LEU A 233 13.07 -9.06 5.50
CA LEU A 233 12.82 -7.62 5.55
C LEU A 233 12.01 -7.18 6.79
N LYS A 234 11.12 -8.05 7.28
CA LYS A 234 10.43 -7.83 8.57
C LYS A 234 11.39 -7.93 9.75
N LEU A 235 12.21 -8.99 9.79
CA LEU A 235 13.15 -9.24 10.89
C LEU A 235 14.22 -8.15 11.01
N ASN A 236 14.73 -7.63 9.89
CA ASN A 236 15.76 -6.58 9.89
C ASN A 236 15.21 -5.16 9.99
N GLY A 237 13.87 -5.00 10.03
CA GLY A 237 13.18 -3.72 10.14
C GLY A 237 13.16 -2.87 8.87
N SER A 238 13.56 -3.40 7.71
CA SER A 238 13.57 -2.64 6.45
C SER A 238 12.17 -2.20 6.02
N LEU A 239 11.16 -3.05 6.19
CA LEU A 239 9.77 -2.67 5.90
C LEU A 239 9.29 -1.54 6.82
N ASP A 240 9.62 -1.59 8.12
CA ASP A 240 9.23 -0.52 9.05
C ASP A 240 9.88 0.82 8.69
N LYS A 241 11.14 0.81 8.24
CA LYS A 241 11.82 2.04 7.77
C LYS A 241 11.10 2.68 6.59
N ILE A 242 10.55 1.89 5.65
CA ILE A 242 9.75 2.42 4.54
C ILE A 242 8.51 3.13 5.10
N TYR A 243 7.74 2.50 5.98
CA TYR A 243 6.56 3.13 6.57
C TYR A 243 6.90 4.36 7.42
N ILE A 244 8.03 4.35 8.15
CA ILE A 244 8.49 5.50 8.93
C ILE A 244 8.84 6.68 8.04
N LYS A 245 9.48 6.46 6.89
CA LYS A 245 9.80 7.50 5.90
C LYS A 245 8.55 8.30 5.47
N TYR A 246 7.40 7.62 5.36
CA TYR A 246 6.12 8.23 4.97
C TYR A 246 5.30 8.74 6.17
N LYS A 247 5.76 8.54 7.39
CA LYS A 247 5.21 9.24 8.56
C LYS A 247 5.70 10.69 8.50
N ILE A 248 5.04 11.47 7.70
CA ILE A 248 5.24 12.91 7.70
C ILE A 248 4.61 13.41 9.00
N LEU A 249 5.47 13.70 9.97
CA LEU A 249 5.11 14.34 11.21
C LEU A 249 4.98 15.83 10.96
#